data_f9f2213e40b7c8a2c2d4700c035afb73
#
_entry.id   f9f2213e40b7c8a2c2d4700c035afb73
#
_cell.length_a   1.000
_cell.length_b   1.000
_cell.length_c   1.000
_cell.angle_alpha   90.00
_cell.angle_beta   90.00
_cell.angle_gamma   90.00
#
_symmetry.space_group_name_H-M   'P 1'
#
loop_
_entity.id
_entity.type
_entity.pdbx_description
1 polymer ?
#
loop_
_entity_poly.entity_id
_entity_poly.type
_entity_poly.pdbx_seq_one_letter_code
_entity_poly.pdbx_strand_id
1 'polypeptide(L)'
;MTDLDYGRFDALTFDCYGTLIDWEAGILAGLRSVLGPRGLEPPDEELLEVFARSEAAAEAGPYLRYREVLGRCMGEVGTHYGIVPDDAEIAAFGGSVVDWPAFADSRTALERLHARFRLGILTNCDDDLFAGSAARLGIDFDWVVTAEQVGAYKPDRRNFHAEFERLGLPRERILHVAQSLFHDHAPAQALGLTTVWIDRRHDRTGFGATPPAEAVPAATFPDMASFADAATQV
;
A
#
# COMPACT_ATOMS: atom_id res chain seq x y z
N MET A 1 0.04 17.28 -19.29
CA MET A 1 -0.56 17.82 -18.03
C MET A 1 -2.01 17.41 -18.08
N THR A 2 -2.46 16.61 -17.14
CA THR A 2 -3.84 16.16 -17.04
C THR A 2 -4.68 17.32 -16.49
N ASP A 3 -5.81 17.60 -17.16
CA ASP A 3 -6.72 18.71 -16.84
C ASP A 3 -7.72 18.28 -15.73
N LEU A 4 -7.21 17.62 -14.67
CA LEU A 4 -8.04 17.19 -13.56
C LEU A 4 -8.32 18.37 -12.63
N ASP A 5 -9.59 18.75 -12.54
CA ASP A 5 -10.04 19.79 -11.60
C ASP A 5 -10.03 19.24 -10.16
N TYR A 6 -8.97 19.55 -9.41
CA TYR A 6 -8.83 19.17 -8.01
C TYR A 6 -9.80 19.93 -7.08
N GLY A 7 -10.33 21.08 -7.51
CA GLY A 7 -11.28 21.88 -6.72
C GLY A 7 -12.62 21.19 -6.48
N ARG A 8 -12.92 20.14 -7.24
CA ARG A 8 -14.16 19.38 -7.07
C ARG A 8 -14.12 18.37 -5.93
N PHE A 9 -12.94 18.05 -5.35
CA PHE A 9 -12.80 17.07 -4.29
C PHE A 9 -12.71 17.71 -2.90
N ASP A 10 -13.36 17.09 -1.93
CA ASP A 10 -13.31 17.47 -0.52
C ASP A 10 -12.33 16.59 0.27
N ALA A 11 -12.12 15.36 -0.22
CA ALA A 11 -11.35 14.36 0.46
C ALA A 11 -10.42 13.58 -0.49
N LEU A 12 -9.23 13.28 0.00
CA LEU A 12 -8.29 12.37 -0.64
C LEU A 12 -8.20 11.10 0.21
N THR A 13 -8.33 9.94 -0.42
CA THR A 13 -8.08 8.66 0.22
C THR A 13 -6.80 8.05 -0.33
N PHE A 14 -5.97 7.48 0.54
CA PHE A 14 -4.69 6.92 0.14
C PHE A 14 -4.62 5.44 0.46
N ASP A 15 -4.10 4.67 -0.48
CA ASP A 15 -3.38 3.47 -0.12
C ASP A 15 -2.10 3.83 0.64
N CYS A 16 -1.60 2.91 1.49
CA CYS A 16 -0.43 3.19 2.32
C CYS A 16 0.85 2.55 1.78
N TYR A 17 0.86 1.23 1.65
CA TYR A 17 2.07 0.45 1.35
C TYR A 17 2.31 0.37 -0.16
N GLY A 18 3.48 0.88 -0.60
CA GLY A 18 3.80 1.11 -2.00
C GLY A 18 3.43 2.52 -2.47
N THR A 19 2.56 3.24 -1.76
CA THR A 19 2.14 4.61 -2.07
C THR A 19 2.87 5.63 -1.19
N LEU A 20 2.76 5.49 0.12
CA LEU A 20 3.32 6.37 1.15
C LEU A 20 4.50 5.75 1.90
N ILE A 21 4.46 4.45 2.11
CA ILE A 21 5.49 3.63 2.76
C ILE A 21 6.17 2.79 1.68
N ASP A 22 7.51 2.80 1.67
CA ASP A 22 8.33 1.97 0.78
C ASP A 22 8.35 0.53 1.29
N TRP A 23 7.28 -0.18 0.97
CA TRP A 23 7.08 -1.55 1.41
C TRP A 23 8.06 -2.53 0.76
N GLU A 24 8.46 -2.30 -0.51
CA GLU A 24 9.46 -3.16 -1.16
C GLU A 24 10.79 -3.13 -0.41
N ALA A 25 11.24 -1.94 0.01
CA ALA A 25 12.43 -1.82 0.85
C ALA A 25 12.25 -2.54 2.20
N GLY A 26 11.08 -2.44 2.82
CA GLY A 26 10.76 -3.12 4.06
C GLY A 26 10.72 -4.65 3.92
N ILE A 27 10.04 -5.18 2.89
CA ILE A 27 9.99 -6.60 2.56
C ILE A 27 11.40 -7.15 2.32
N LEU A 28 12.17 -6.49 1.45
CA LEU A 28 13.53 -6.91 1.12
C LEU A 28 14.44 -6.94 2.36
N ALA A 29 14.37 -5.93 3.20
CA ALA A 29 15.15 -5.89 4.45
C ALA A 29 14.78 -7.06 5.37
N GLY A 30 13.49 -7.35 5.54
CA GLY A 30 13.00 -8.45 6.35
C GLY A 30 13.42 -9.83 5.79
N LEU A 31 13.22 -10.07 4.50
CA LEU A 31 13.63 -11.33 3.86
C LEU A 31 15.15 -11.54 3.90
N ARG A 32 15.92 -10.48 3.62
CA ARG A 32 17.40 -10.53 3.66
C ARG A 32 17.94 -10.77 5.06
N SER A 33 17.26 -10.35 6.12
CA SER A 33 17.66 -10.61 7.50
C SER A 33 17.69 -12.12 7.84
N VAL A 34 16.88 -12.91 7.12
CA VAL A 34 16.78 -14.37 7.28
C VAL A 34 17.64 -15.12 6.26
N LEU A 35 17.66 -14.69 5.00
CA LEU A 35 18.40 -15.34 3.91
C LEU A 35 19.90 -15.07 3.97
N GLY A 36 20.30 -13.81 4.23
CA GLY A 36 21.69 -13.38 4.21
C GLY A 36 22.61 -14.16 5.16
N PRO A 37 22.26 -14.38 6.45
CA PRO A 37 23.04 -15.21 7.36
C PRO A 37 23.26 -16.66 6.89
N ARG A 38 22.42 -17.11 5.94
CA ARG A 38 22.49 -18.45 5.33
C ARG A 38 23.25 -18.46 4.00
N GLY A 39 23.85 -17.31 3.61
CA GLY A 39 24.62 -17.16 2.37
C GLY A 39 23.75 -17.10 1.10
N LEU A 40 22.45 -16.75 1.25
CA LEU A 40 21.52 -16.65 0.13
C LEU A 40 21.30 -15.17 -0.21
N GLU A 41 21.67 -14.77 -1.43
CA GLU A 41 21.60 -13.39 -1.91
C GLU A 41 20.89 -13.33 -3.29
N PRO A 42 19.62 -13.74 -3.39
CA PRO A 42 18.89 -13.66 -4.64
C PRO A 42 18.67 -12.18 -5.04
N PRO A 43 18.48 -11.89 -6.35
CA PRO A 43 18.16 -10.55 -6.83
C PRO A 43 16.86 -10.01 -6.19
N ASP A 44 16.78 -8.68 -6.00
CA ASP A 44 15.61 -8.04 -5.39
C ASP A 44 14.31 -8.35 -6.12
N GLU A 45 14.28 -8.25 -7.44
CA GLU A 45 13.07 -8.51 -8.23
C GLU A 45 12.59 -9.96 -8.08
N GLU A 46 13.50 -10.94 -8.03
CA GLU A 46 13.16 -12.34 -7.79
C GLU A 46 12.52 -12.53 -6.40
N LEU A 47 13.10 -11.91 -5.37
CA LEU A 47 12.55 -11.95 -4.01
C LEU A 47 11.14 -11.35 -3.95
N LEU A 48 10.94 -10.18 -4.57
CA LEU A 48 9.66 -9.51 -4.60
C LEU A 48 8.61 -10.32 -5.36
N GLU A 49 8.97 -10.98 -6.47
CA GLU A 49 8.07 -11.87 -7.20
C GLU A 49 7.67 -13.12 -6.39
N VAL A 50 8.63 -13.74 -5.67
CA VAL A 50 8.32 -14.88 -4.80
C VAL A 50 7.40 -14.43 -3.68
N PHE A 51 7.69 -13.29 -3.04
CA PHE A 51 6.85 -12.71 -2.00
C PHE A 51 5.43 -12.42 -2.52
N ALA A 52 5.29 -11.72 -3.64
CA ALA A 52 3.99 -11.35 -4.23
C ALA A 52 3.08 -12.57 -4.48
N ARG A 53 3.66 -13.67 -5.00
CA ARG A 53 2.89 -14.91 -5.21
C ARG A 53 2.44 -15.52 -3.88
N SER A 54 3.31 -15.51 -2.86
CA SER A 54 2.99 -16.07 -1.54
C SER A 54 1.93 -15.24 -0.82
N GLU A 55 2.02 -13.91 -0.89
CA GLU A 55 1.05 -12.97 -0.33
C GLU A 55 -0.32 -13.13 -0.98
N ALA A 56 -0.39 -13.08 -2.31
CA ALA A 56 -1.63 -13.26 -3.05
C ALA A 56 -2.31 -14.60 -2.74
N ALA A 57 -1.53 -15.68 -2.59
CA ALA A 57 -2.07 -16.98 -2.21
C ALA A 57 -2.61 -17.00 -0.77
N ALA A 58 -1.95 -16.33 0.17
CA ALA A 58 -2.40 -16.23 1.56
C ALA A 58 -3.66 -15.38 1.69
N GLU A 59 -3.77 -14.27 0.96
CA GLU A 59 -4.92 -13.35 0.96
C GLU A 59 -6.15 -13.93 0.24
N ALA A 60 -5.98 -14.84 -0.72
CA ALA A 60 -7.08 -15.51 -1.43
C ALA A 60 -7.87 -16.49 -0.55
N GLY A 61 -7.35 -16.83 0.63
CA GLY A 61 -7.97 -17.73 1.60
C GLY A 61 -8.97 -17.04 2.55
N PRO A 62 -9.38 -17.72 3.64
CA PRO A 62 -10.05 -17.06 4.75
C PRO A 62 -9.21 -15.91 5.29
N TYR A 63 -9.88 -14.82 5.69
CA TYR A 63 -9.17 -13.66 6.25
C TYR A 63 -8.25 -14.07 7.41
N LEU A 64 -7.02 -13.59 7.36
CA LEU A 64 -6.01 -13.65 8.40
C LEU A 64 -5.59 -12.22 8.72
N ARG A 65 -4.99 -11.98 9.87
CA ARG A 65 -4.32 -10.71 10.13
C ARG A 65 -3.07 -10.57 9.24
N TYR A 66 -2.73 -9.35 8.83
CA TYR A 66 -1.62 -9.13 7.89
C TYR A 66 -0.28 -9.66 8.44
N ARG A 67 -0.05 -9.56 9.75
CA ARG A 67 1.12 -10.19 10.38
C ARG A 67 1.18 -11.71 10.18
N GLU A 68 0.04 -12.39 10.13
CA GLU A 68 -0.03 -13.83 9.88
C GLU A 68 0.21 -14.14 8.40
N VAL A 69 -0.28 -13.27 7.50
CA VAL A 69 0.02 -13.33 6.05
C VAL A 69 1.53 -13.21 5.84
N LEU A 70 2.17 -12.20 6.41
CA LEU A 70 3.63 -12.02 6.32
C LEU A 70 4.40 -13.21 6.89
N GLY A 71 3.96 -13.75 8.03
CA GLY A 71 4.55 -14.95 8.60
C GLY A 71 4.49 -16.15 7.65
N ARG A 72 3.36 -16.37 6.98
CA ARG A 72 3.23 -17.41 5.94
C ARG A 72 4.14 -17.12 4.74
N CYS A 73 4.21 -15.87 4.28
CA CYS A 73 5.12 -15.46 3.20
C CYS A 73 6.57 -15.81 3.54
N MET A 74 7.02 -15.55 4.78
CA MET A 74 8.37 -15.92 5.22
C MET A 74 8.60 -17.44 5.12
N GLY A 75 7.63 -18.26 5.53
CA GLY A 75 7.70 -19.72 5.42
C GLY A 75 7.78 -20.20 3.97
N GLU A 76 6.96 -19.65 3.08
CA GLU A 76 6.94 -19.99 1.64
C GLU A 76 8.22 -19.55 0.93
N VAL A 77 8.70 -18.33 1.20
CA VAL A 77 10.00 -17.84 0.70
C VAL A 77 11.13 -18.75 1.20
N GLY A 78 11.12 -19.11 2.49
CA GLY A 78 12.06 -20.07 3.05
C GLY A 78 12.04 -21.38 2.29
N THR A 79 10.86 -21.95 2.07
CA THR A 79 10.68 -23.20 1.31
C THR A 79 11.23 -23.08 -0.12
N HIS A 80 10.97 -21.96 -0.79
CA HIS A 80 11.45 -21.68 -2.15
C HIS A 80 13.00 -21.73 -2.24
N TYR A 81 13.67 -21.18 -1.22
CA TYR A 81 15.15 -21.16 -1.16
C TYR A 81 15.76 -22.34 -0.36
N GLY A 82 14.96 -23.33 0.00
CA GLY A 82 15.44 -24.56 0.65
C GLY A 82 15.87 -24.37 2.11
N ILE A 83 15.33 -23.37 2.80
CA ILE A 83 15.55 -23.14 4.24
C ILE A 83 14.25 -23.27 5.03
N VAL A 84 14.37 -23.45 6.33
CA VAL A 84 13.25 -23.43 7.27
C VAL A 84 13.49 -22.27 8.25
N PRO A 85 12.77 -21.14 8.09
CA PRO A 85 12.79 -20.06 9.09
C PRO A 85 12.26 -20.57 10.43
N ASP A 86 12.84 -20.11 11.54
CA ASP A 86 12.33 -20.41 12.87
C ASP A 86 11.14 -19.51 13.26
N ASP A 87 10.46 -19.86 14.36
CA ASP A 87 9.28 -19.12 14.83
C ASP A 87 9.60 -17.66 15.17
N ALA A 88 10.82 -17.36 15.63
CA ALA A 88 11.23 -15.99 15.94
C ALA A 88 11.44 -15.16 14.67
N GLU A 89 12.04 -15.75 13.62
CA GLU A 89 12.21 -15.12 12.31
C GLU A 89 10.86 -14.85 11.64
N ILE A 90 9.94 -15.81 11.71
CA ILE A 90 8.56 -15.68 11.20
C ILE A 90 7.83 -14.54 11.93
N ALA A 91 7.88 -14.53 13.26
CA ALA A 91 7.23 -13.51 14.08
C ALA A 91 7.85 -12.11 13.85
N ALA A 92 9.18 -12.04 13.73
CA ALA A 92 9.88 -10.79 13.47
C ALA A 92 9.48 -10.18 12.12
N PHE A 93 9.39 -11.00 11.06
CA PHE A 93 8.94 -10.54 9.76
C PHE A 93 7.46 -10.10 9.80
N GLY A 94 6.59 -10.87 10.46
CA GLY A 94 5.18 -10.51 10.64
C GLY A 94 4.97 -9.19 11.36
N GLY A 95 5.86 -8.82 12.29
CA GLY A 95 5.82 -7.55 13.02
C GLY A 95 6.60 -6.39 12.38
N SER A 96 7.36 -6.63 11.30
CA SER A 96 8.33 -5.67 10.74
C SER A 96 7.73 -4.41 10.12
N VAL A 97 6.44 -4.44 9.78
CA VAL A 97 5.74 -3.33 9.09
C VAL A 97 5.88 -2.00 9.82
N VAL A 98 5.90 -2.02 11.14
CA VAL A 98 6.07 -0.81 11.97
C VAL A 98 7.41 -0.10 11.71
N ASP A 99 8.38 -0.82 11.13
CA ASP A 99 9.73 -0.32 10.83
C ASP A 99 9.95 -0.01 9.35
N TRP A 100 9.00 -0.30 8.48
CA TRP A 100 9.14 -0.02 7.06
C TRP A 100 9.26 1.49 6.79
N PRO A 101 10.22 1.92 5.94
CA PRO A 101 10.49 3.33 5.74
C PRO A 101 9.37 4.03 4.96
N ALA A 102 9.06 5.27 5.30
CA ALA A 102 8.26 6.12 4.43
C ALA A 102 9.11 6.56 3.22
N PHE A 103 8.47 6.75 2.04
CA PHE A 103 9.13 7.47 0.96
C PHE A 103 9.50 8.88 1.42
N ALA A 104 10.63 9.40 0.95
CA ALA A 104 11.19 10.67 1.40
C ALA A 104 10.26 11.88 1.19
N ASP A 105 9.39 11.80 0.20
CA ASP A 105 8.44 12.85 -0.19
C ASP A 105 7.08 12.75 0.51
N SER A 106 6.73 11.59 1.09
CA SER A 106 5.37 11.31 1.59
C SER A 106 4.91 12.31 2.65
N ARG A 107 5.73 12.54 3.68
CA ARG A 107 5.35 13.43 4.79
C ARG A 107 5.05 14.85 4.30
N THR A 108 6.00 15.46 3.58
CA THR A 108 5.85 16.85 3.12
C THR A 108 4.70 17.00 2.14
N ALA A 109 4.48 16.00 1.27
CA ALA A 109 3.34 15.99 0.36
C ALA A 109 2.01 15.92 1.12
N LEU A 110 1.90 15.03 2.12
CA LEU A 110 0.71 14.91 2.95
C LEU A 110 0.41 16.18 3.76
N GLU A 111 1.42 16.84 4.35
CA GLU A 111 1.26 18.10 5.08
C GLU A 111 0.65 19.19 4.17
N ARG A 112 1.13 19.29 2.93
CA ARG A 112 0.60 20.25 1.94
C ARG A 112 -0.82 19.92 1.50
N LEU A 113 -1.12 18.64 1.26
CA LEU A 113 -2.44 18.18 0.87
C LEU A 113 -3.46 18.38 2.00
N HIS A 114 -3.06 18.14 3.26
CA HIS A 114 -3.92 18.31 4.43
C HIS A 114 -4.33 19.77 4.68
N ALA A 115 -3.54 20.72 4.20
CA ALA A 115 -3.93 22.14 4.25
C ALA A 115 -5.16 22.48 3.38
N ARG A 116 -5.54 21.59 2.45
CA ARG A 116 -6.61 21.82 1.48
C ARG A 116 -7.71 20.75 1.51
N PHE A 117 -7.39 19.51 1.81
CA PHE A 117 -8.29 18.37 1.74
C PHE A 117 -8.36 17.64 3.09
N ARG A 118 -9.46 16.96 3.33
CA ARG A 118 -9.49 15.90 4.34
C ARG A 118 -8.73 14.70 3.82
N LEU A 119 -7.90 14.08 4.66
CA LEU A 119 -7.06 12.95 4.27
C LEU A 119 -7.42 11.69 5.02
N GLY A 120 -7.50 10.58 4.31
CA GLY A 120 -7.76 9.28 4.91
C GLY A 120 -6.95 8.16 4.30
N ILE A 121 -6.99 7.02 4.97
CA ILE A 121 -6.28 5.81 4.62
C ILE A 121 -7.27 4.67 4.36
N LEU A 122 -7.01 3.92 3.28
CA LEU A 122 -7.63 2.63 2.98
C LEU A 122 -6.52 1.61 2.72
N THR A 123 -6.23 0.73 3.68
CA THR A 123 -5.02 -0.09 3.66
C THR A 123 -5.25 -1.57 3.95
N ASN A 124 -4.48 -2.44 3.26
CA ASN A 124 -4.40 -3.88 3.48
C ASN A 124 -3.46 -4.19 4.67
N CYS A 125 -3.81 -3.74 5.87
CA CYS A 125 -2.95 -3.91 7.04
C CYS A 125 -3.75 -4.10 8.33
N ASP A 126 -3.07 -4.50 9.41
CA ASP A 126 -3.61 -4.53 10.77
C ASP A 126 -3.56 -3.13 11.40
N ASP A 127 -4.47 -2.85 12.32
CA ASP A 127 -4.58 -1.53 12.98
C ASP A 127 -3.31 -1.13 13.73
N ASP A 128 -2.73 -2.04 14.49
CA ASP A 128 -1.53 -1.77 15.28
C ASP A 128 -0.25 -1.66 14.43
N LEU A 129 -0.15 -2.41 13.32
CA LEU A 129 0.94 -2.28 12.37
C LEU A 129 0.86 -0.93 11.63
N PHE A 130 -0.33 -0.53 11.19
CA PHE A 130 -0.53 0.78 10.56
C PHE A 130 -0.24 1.94 11.53
N ALA A 131 -0.51 1.80 12.82
CA ALA A 131 -0.17 2.83 13.81
C ALA A 131 1.33 3.18 13.82
N GLY A 132 2.22 2.20 13.60
CA GLY A 132 3.65 2.44 13.42
C GLY A 132 3.95 3.26 12.16
N SER A 133 3.31 2.92 11.03
CA SER A 133 3.44 3.66 9.77
C SER A 133 2.90 5.08 9.88
N ALA A 134 1.75 5.29 10.54
CA ALA A 134 1.17 6.61 10.79
C ALA A 134 2.12 7.51 11.59
N ALA A 135 2.77 6.96 12.63
CA ALA A 135 3.76 7.69 13.41
C ALA A 135 4.98 8.13 12.55
N ARG A 136 5.39 7.32 11.58
CA ARG A 136 6.47 7.67 10.64
C ARG A 136 6.06 8.73 9.63
N LEU A 137 4.82 8.67 9.13
CA LEU A 137 4.26 9.69 8.23
C LEU A 137 4.07 11.02 8.96
N GLY A 138 3.87 10.99 10.27
CA GLY A 138 3.86 12.18 11.14
C GLY A 138 2.71 13.13 10.86
N ILE A 139 1.57 12.60 10.39
CA ILE A 139 0.34 13.36 10.12
C ILE A 139 -0.85 12.61 10.75
N ASP A 140 -1.82 13.36 11.22
CA ASP A 140 -3.08 12.81 11.68
C ASP A 140 -4.04 12.69 10.49
N PHE A 141 -4.54 11.49 10.23
CA PHE A 141 -5.55 11.25 9.20
C PHE A 141 -6.95 11.44 9.76
N ASP A 142 -7.84 12.06 8.97
CA ASP A 142 -9.24 12.28 9.36
C ASP A 142 -10.00 10.94 9.53
N TRP A 143 -9.59 9.89 8.80
CA TRP A 143 -10.08 8.53 8.97
C TRP A 143 -9.05 7.50 8.54
N VAL A 144 -9.17 6.30 9.09
CA VAL A 144 -8.38 5.12 8.71
C VAL A 144 -9.32 3.92 8.59
N VAL A 145 -9.24 3.22 7.47
CA VAL A 145 -9.91 1.94 7.23
C VAL A 145 -8.85 0.91 6.93
N THR A 146 -8.77 -0.12 7.76
CA THR A 146 -7.82 -1.23 7.62
C THR A 146 -8.51 -2.52 7.20
N ALA A 147 -7.76 -3.45 6.62
CA ALA A 147 -8.26 -4.80 6.34
C ALA A 147 -8.71 -5.51 7.62
N GLU A 148 -8.08 -5.25 8.77
CA GLU A 148 -8.50 -5.83 10.06
C GLU A 148 -9.91 -5.38 10.46
N GLN A 149 -10.24 -4.09 10.29
CA GLN A 149 -11.57 -3.55 10.62
C GLN A 149 -12.67 -4.12 9.71
N VAL A 150 -12.33 -4.42 8.45
CA VAL A 150 -13.28 -4.92 7.44
C VAL A 150 -13.37 -6.46 7.44
N GLY A 151 -12.30 -7.14 7.84
CA GLY A 151 -12.16 -8.60 7.69
C GLY A 151 -12.01 -9.03 6.23
N ALA A 152 -11.38 -8.18 5.39
CA ALA A 152 -11.12 -8.43 3.98
C ALA A 152 -9.97 -7.59 3.46
N TYR A 153 -9.24 -8.11 2.49
CA TYR A 153 -8.20 -7.42 1.75
C TYR A 153 -8.75 -6.77 0.47
N LYS A 154 -8.23 -5.58 0.09
CA LYS A 154 -8.39 -5.08 -1.28
C LYS A 154 -7.83 -6.13 -2.25
N PRO A 155 -8.46 -6.41 -3.38
CA PRO A 155 -9.48 -5.63 -4.09
C PRO A 155 -10.93 -5.91 -3.69
N ASP A 156 -11.22 -6.59 -2.56
CA ASP A 156 -12.61 -6.79 -2.13
C ASP A 156 -13.30 -5.42 -1.91
N ARG A 157 -14.44 -5.25 -2.56
CA ARG A 157 -15.20 -3.99 -2.55
C ARG A 157 -15.72 -3.60 -1.17
N ARG A 158 -15.78 -4.55 -0.21
CA ARG A 158 -16.16 -4.26 1.19
C ARG A 158 -15.27 -3.19 1.80
N ASN A 159 -13.98 -3.15 1.47
CA ASN A 159 -13.04 -2.14 1.93
C ASN A 159 -13.47 -0.72 1.50
N PHE A 160 -13.80 -0.54 0.22
CA PHE A 160 -14.27 0.73 -0.32
C PHE A 160 -15.65 1.12 0.23
N HIS A 161 -16.56 0.16 0.42
CA HIS A 161 -17.86 0.44 1.03
C HIS A 161 -17.73 0.90 2.47
N ALA A 162 -16.87 0.27 3.27
CA ALA A 162 -16.57 0.70 4.64
C ALA A 162 -15.99 2.12 4.68
N GLU A 163 -15.13 2.46 3.70
CA GLU A 163 -14.61 3.80 3.55
C GLU A 163 -15.70 4.81 3.22
N PHE A 164 -16.58 4.53 2.25
CA PHE A 164 -17.69 5.42 1.88
C PHE A 164 -18.63 5.69 3.05
N GLU A 165 -18.94 4.67 3.85
CA GLU A 165 -19.76 4.81 5.06
C GLU A 165 -19.07 5.71 6.10
N ARG A 166 -17.76 5.55 6.25
CA ARG A 166 -16.95 6.36 7.18
C ARG A 166 -16.89 7.83 6.78
N LEU A 167 -16.75 8.12 5.47
CA LEU A 167 -16.63 9.48 4.96
C LEU A 167 -17.97 10.21 4.88
N GLY A 168 -19.03 9.52 4.52
CA GLY A 168 -20.35 10.13 4.29
C GLY A 168 -20.37 11.16 3.16
N LEU A 169 -19.42 11.12 2.23
CA LEU A 169 -19.31 12.01 1.07
C LEU A 169 -19.81 11.33 -0.20
N PRO A 170 -20.36 12.10 -1.16
CA PRO A 170 -20.60 11.63 -2.50
C PRO A 170 -19.27 11.19 -3.17
N ARG A 171 -19.29 10.10 -3.94
CA ARG A 171 -18.08 9.52 -4.54
C ARG A 171 -17.33 10.50 -5.46
N GLU A 172 -18.07 11.35 -6.16
CA GLU A 172 -17.53 12.41 -7.02
C GLU A 172 -16.77 13.50 -6.25
N ARG A 173 -16.89 13.52 -4.92
CA ARG A 173 -16.16 14.43 -4.01
C ARG A 173 -14.93 13.76 -3.39
N ILE A 174 -14.64 12.49 -3.73
CA ILE A 174 -13.54 11.70 -3.20
C ILE A 174 -12.57 11.39 -4.35
N LEU A 175 -11.28 11.62 -4.13
CA LEU A 175 -10.21 11.23 -5.02
C LEU A 175 -9.37 10.14 -4.35
N HIS A 176 -9.27 8.97 -4.98
CA HIS A 176 -8.45 7.87 -4.47
C HIS A 176 -7.05 7.90 -5.09
N VAL A 177 -6.01 7.85 -4.26
CA VAL A 177 -4.60 8.00 -4.63
C VAL A 177 -3.83 6.75 -4.23
N ALA A 178 -3.27 6.02 -5.19
CA ALA A 178 -2.64 4.73 -4.93
C ALA A 178 -1.57 4.36 -5.95
N GLN A 179 -0.67 3.45 -5.55
CA GLN A 179 0.28 2.81 -6.45
C GLN A 179 -0.32 1.58 -7.14
N SER A 180 -1.14 0.78 -6.46
CA SER A 180 -1.57 -0.52 -6.95
C SER A 180 -2.73 -0.42 -7.95
N LEU A 181 -2.46 -0.80 -9.23
CA LEU A 181 -3.54 -0.92 -10.21
C LEU A 181 -4.51 -2.04 -9.83
N PHE A 182 -4.03 -3.14 -9.25
CA PHE A 182 -4.81 -4.31 -8.89
C PHE A 182 -5.66 -4.10 -7.63
N HIS A 183 -5.03 -3.69 -6.52
CA HIS A 183 -5.73 -3.59 -5.24
C HIS A 183 -6.64 -2.36 -5.16
N ASP A 184 -6.29 -1.28 -5.87
CA ASP A 184 -6.90 0.03 -5.70
C ASP A 184 -7.63 0.54 -6.94
N HIS A 185 -6.92 0.77 -8.05
CA HIS A 185 -7.50 1.47 -9.20
C HIS A 185 -8.64 0.71 -9.86
N ALA A 186 -8.45 -0.57 -10.16
CA ALA A 186 -9.48 -1.38 -10.82
C ALA A 186 -10.78 -1.46 -9.99
N PRO A 187 -10.76 -1.82 -8.68
CA PRO A 187 -11.97 -1.85 -7.88
C PRO A 187 -12.56 -0.45 -7.60
N ALA A 188 -11.73 0.59 -7.37
CA ALA A 188 -12.21 1.95 -7.14
C ALA A 188 -12.96 2.51 -8.34
N GLN A 189 -12.41 2.33 -9.56
CA GLN A 189 -13.07 2.77 -10.80
C GLN A 189 -14.36 2.00 -11.08
N ALA A 190 -14.38 0.69 -10.80
CA ALA A 190 -15.60 -0.11 -10.91
C ALA A 190 -16.72 0.35 -9.95
N LEU A 191 -16.36 1.09 -8.89
CA LEU A 191 -17.28 1.72 -7.93
C LEU A 191 -17.55 3.20 -8.23
N GLY A 192 -16.99 3.75 -9.31
CA GLY A 192 -17.22 5.13 -9.76
C GLY A 192 -16.33 6.17 -9.09
N LEU A 193 -15.24 5.78 -8.42
CA LEU A 193 -14.25 6.73 -7.92
C LEU A 193 -13.34 7.26 -9.03
N THR A 194 -12.98 8.53 -8.92
CA THR A 194 -11.84 9.07 -9.65
C THR A 194 -10.55 8.66 -8.95
N THR A 195 -9.54 8.24 -9.72
CA THR A 195 -8.28 7.77 -9.16
C THR A 195 -7.07 8.48 -9.74
N VAL A 196 -6.03 8.64 -8.93
CA VAL A 196 -4.70 9.13 -9.31
C VAL A 196 -3.68 8.05 -9.03
N TRP A 197 -2.89 7.70 -10.03
CA TRP A 197 -1.84 6.70 -9.93
C TRP A 197 -0.51 7.33 -9.52
N ILE A 198 0.08 6.84 -8.43
CA ILE A 198 1.44 7.16 -8.03
C ILE A 198 2.34 6.02 -8.51
N ASP A 199 2.94 6.21 -9.69
CA ASP A 199 3.79 5.19 -10.32
C ASP A 199 5.20 5.20 -9.72
N ARG A 200 5.34 4.63 -8.53
CA ARG A 200 6.62 4.52 -7.81
C ARG A 200 7.66 3.65 -8.53
N ARG A 201 7.23 2.94 -9.58
CA ARG A 201 8.09 2.04 -10.35
C ARG A 201 8.32 2.50 -11.80
N HIS A 202 7.97 3.75 -12.13
CA HIS A 202 8.06 4.31 -13.49
C HIS A 202 9.43 4.14 -14.17
N ASP A 203 10.51 3.97 -13.39
CA ASP A 203 11.89 3.76 -13.84
C ASP A 203 12.38 2.31 -13.69
N ARG A 204 11.51 1.38 -13.28
CA ARG A 204 11.82 -0.03 -13.04
C ARG A 204 11.06 -0.95 -13.97
N THR A 205 11.60 -2.13 -14.20
CA THR A 205 10.92 -3.21 -14.95
C THR A 205 10.13 -4.11 -14.01
N GLY A 206 9.11 -4.80 -14.54
CA GLY A 206 8.29 -5.73 -13.75
C GLY A 206 7.22 -5.04 -12.88
N PHE A 207 6.52 -5.84 -12.10
CA PHE A 207 5.40 -5.40 -11.27
C PHE A 207 5.76 -5.30 -9.78
N GLY A 208 7.01 -5.67 -9.40
CA GLY A 208 7.45 -5.71 -8.00
C GLY A 208 6.62 -6.68 -7.18
N ALA A 209 6.26 -6.24 -5.99
CA ALA A 209 5.43 -7.02 -5.07
C ALA A 209 3.91 -6.92 -5.35
N THR A 210 3.47 -6.26 -6.45
CA THR A 210 2.04 -6.08 -6.78
C THR A 210 1.63 -6.91 -7.98
N PRO A 211 0.50 -7.65 -7.96
CA PRO A 211 -0.03 -8.33 -9.14
C PRO A 211 -0.36 -7.34 -10.27
N PRO A 212 -0.17 -7.73 -11.56
CA PRO A 212 -0.51 -6.88 -12.68
C PRO A 212 -2.04 -6.70 -12.80
N ALA A 213 -2.46 -5.50 -13.19
CA ALA A 213 -3.84 -5.19 -13.55
C ALA A 213 -3.89 -4.04 -14.55
N GLU A 214 -5.05 -3.90 -15.23
CA GLU A 214 -5.34 -2.78 -16.12
C GLU A 214 -6.33 -1.82 -15.44
N ALA A 215 -6.02 -0.53 -15.48
CA ALA A 215 -6.90 0.55 -15.05
C ALA A 215 -6.56 1.82 -15.84
N VAL A 216 -7.47 2.79 -15.86
CA VAL A 216 -7.26 4.08 -16.54
C VAL A 216 -7.39 5.20 -15.51
N PRO A 217 -6.32 5.52 -14.74
CA PRO A 217 -6.32 6.62 -13.79
C PRO A 217 -6.58 7.97 -14.48
N ALA A 218 -7.22 8.89 -13.78
CA ALA A 218 -7.47 10.24 -14.28
C ALA A 218 -6.18 11.06 -14.43
N ALA A 219 -5.17 10.76 -13.61
CA ALA A 219 -3.83 11.32 -13.70
C ALA A 219 -2.78 10.31 -13.19
N THR A 220 -1.52 10.47 -13.63
CA THR A 220 -0.38 9.65 -13.19
C THR A 220 0.76 10.57 -12.80
N PHE A 221 1.40 10.26 -11.65
CA PHE A 221 2.57 10.97 -11.15
C PHE A 221 3.65 9.97 -10.74
N PRO A 222 4.93 10.32 -10.88
CA PRO A 222 6.02 9.44 -10.46
C PRO A 222 6.16 9.34 -8.94
N ASP A 223 5.65 10.35 -8.22
CA ASP A 223 5.82 10.50 -6.77
C ASP A 223 4.71 11.37 -6.15
N MET A 224 4.66 11.38 -4.81
CA MET A 224 3.70 12.17 -4.05
C MET A 224 4.00 13.68 -4.09
N ALA A 225 5.27 14.06 -4.26
CA ALA A 225 5.64 15.47 -4.34
C ALA A 225 5.04 16.13 -5.59
N SER A 226 5.19 15.48 -6.76
CA SER A 226 4.61 15.95 -8.03
C SER A 226 3.08 15.97 -8.01
N PHE A 227 2.46 14.96 -7.35
CA PHE A 227 1.01 14.95 -7.15
C PHE A 227 0.57 16.13 -6.27
N ALA A 228 1.24 16.36 -5.13
CA ALA A 228 0.93 17.45 -4.22
C ALA A 228 1.12 18.81 -4.90
N ASP A 229 2.15 18.98 -5.74
CA ASP A 229 2.35 20.19 -6.54
C ASP A 229 1.14 20.45 -7.44
N ALA A 230 0.67 19.45 -8.18
CA ALA A 230 -0.48 19.59 -9.07
C ALA A 230 -1.78 19.83 -8.30
N ALA A 231 -2.01 19.10 -7.21
CA ALA A 231 -3.27 19.16 -6.47
C ALA A 231 -3.41 20.40 -5.59
N THR A 232 -2.31 21.11 -5.25
CA THR A 232 -2.32 22.31 -4.41
C THR A 232 -2.08 23.61 -5.19
N GLN A 233 -1.80 23.54 -6.50
CA GLN A 233 -1.82 24.76 -7.35
C GLN A 233 -3.26 25.27 -7.45
N VAL A 234 -3.46 26.54 -7.09
CA VAL A 234 -4.73 27.28 -7.19
C VAL A 234 -4.78 28.04 -8.48
#